data_58c93d23f1d8c6b5c1be48ec46d3d970
#
_entry.id   58c93d23f1d8c6b5c1be48ec46d3d970
#
_cell.length_a   1.000
_cell.length_b   1.000
_cell.length_c   1.000
_cell.angle_alpha   90.00
_cell.angle_beta   90.00
_cell.angle_gamma   90.00
#
_symmetry.space_group_name_H-M   'P 1'
#
loop_
_entity.id
_entity.type
_entity.pdbx_description
1 polymer ?
#
loop_
_entity_poly.entity_id
_entity_poly.type
_entity_poly.pdbx_seq_one_letter_code
_entity_poly.pdbx_strand_id
1 'polypeptide(L)'
;MRAAFHLASRSLPQYSSKFSRRDFTLPQLFACLTVKEMLKRSYRQAEALLADCDNWLRDVGLSKAPDHNTLCRAAKILLGKLHVSRLMDAVVKWAVSARLLGLSRKPLAIDSSAYEPRHVSRYFEFRRGRGGGNRGRRRKIKSMPKLGMAVASASHLVLSLWTGTGGGADYALWEPLLYSPAAGL
;
A
#
# COMPACT_ATOMS: atom_id res chain seq x y z
N MET A 1 -4.79 -16.31 3.49
CA MET A 1 -5.18 -16.06 2.11
C MET A 1 -6.68 -15.78 1.95
N ARG A 2 -7.61 -16.58 2.48
CA ARG A 2 -9.09 -16.41 2.39
C ARG A 2 -9.56 -15.02 2.81
N ALA A 3 -9.13 -14.51 3.96
CA ALA A 3 -9.56 -13.20 4.45
C ALA A 3 -9.19 -12.07 3.49
N ALA A 4 -7.97 -12.09 2.95
CA ALA A 4 -7.51 -11.11 1.96
C ALA A 4 -8.33 -11.20 0.66
N PHE A 5 -8.62 -12.40 0.18
CA PHE A 5 -9.46 -12.62 -0.99
C PHE A 5 -10.89 -12.09 -0.78
N HIS A 6 -11.50 -12.40 0.36
CA HIS A 6 -12.86 -11.98 0.68
C HIS A 6 -13.00 -10.46 0.76
N LEU A 7 -12.03 -9.81 1.40
CA LEU A 7 -11.96 -8.36 1.49
C LEU A 7 -11.78 -7.72 0.11
N ALA A 8 -10.86 -8.24 -0.69
CA ALA A 8 -10.58 -7.73 -2.03
C ALA A 8 -11.74 -7.94 -3.00
N SER A 9 -12.45 -9.06 -2.89
CA SER A 9 -13.63 -9.37 -3.73
C SER A 9 -14.78 -8.38 -3.55
N ARG A 10 -14.87 -7.74 -2.37
CA ARG A 10 -15.89 -6.73 -2.05
C ARG A 10 -15.47 -5.31 -2.41
N SER A 11 -14.18 -5.07 -2.63
CA SER A 11 -13.63 -3.72 -2.78
C SER A 11 -12.97 -3.45 -4.13
N LEU A 12 -12.49 -4.49 -4.80
CA LEU A 12 -11.81 -4.37 -6.08
C LEU A 12 -12.70 -4.83 -7.25
N PRO A 13 -12.50 -4.26 -8.45
CA PRO A 13 -13.06 -4.83 -9.66
C PRO A 13 -12.43 -6.20 -9.94
N GLN A 14 -13.16 -7.07 -10.63
CA GLN A 14 -12.61 -8.38 -10.99
C GLN A 14 -11.38 -8.29 -11.89
N TYR A 15 -11.37 -7.34 -12.82
CA TYR A 15 -10.31 -7.16 -13.80
C TYR A 15 -9.90 -5.68 -13.89
N SER A 16 -8.65 -5.42 -14.28
CA SER A 16 -8.12 -4.07 -14.42
C SER A 16 -8.69 -3.31 -15.63
N SER A 17 -9.13 -4.03 -16.67
CA SER A 17 -9.78 -3.46 -17.86
C SER A 17 -10.63 -4.50 -18.57
N LYS A 18 -11.47 -4.04 -19.53
CA LYS A 18 -12.27 -4.91 -20.39
C LYS A 18 -11.44 -5.84 -21.28
N PHE A 19 -10.18 -5.48 -21.53
CA PHE A 19 -9.24 -6.24 -22.35
C PHE A 19 -8.31 -7.16 -21.53
N SER A 20 -8.50 -7.23 -20.23
CA SER A 20 -7.67 -8.11 -19.37
C SER A 20 -7.87 -9.57 -19.73
N ARG A 21 -6.78 -10.35 -19.71
CA ARG A 21 -6.87 -11.81 -19.70
C ARG A 21 -7.66 -12.24 -18.46
N ARG A 22 -8.59 -13.17 -18.64
CA ARG A 22 -9.47 -13.63 -17.56
C ARG A 22 -8.93 -14.83 -16.78
N ASP A 23 -7.61 -15.08 -16.86
CA ASP A 23 -6.94 -16.18 -16.15
C ASP A 23 -6.96 -15.98 -14.63
N PHE A 24 -6.77 -14.72 -14.20
CA PHE A 24 -6.70 -14.34 -12.78
C PHE A 24 -7.47 -13.06 -12.53
N THR A 25 -8.26 -13.03 -11.46
CA THR A 25 -8.93 -11.81 -11.02
C THR A 25 -8.04 -10.96 -10.13
N LEU A 26 -8.27 -9.65 -10.05
CA LEU A 26 -7.52 -8.76 -9.14
C LEU A 26 -7.63 -9.18 -7.67
N PRO A 27 -8.82 -9.60 -7.15
CA PRO A 27 -8.92 -10.12 -5.80
C PRO A 27 -8.06 -11.36 -5.54
N GLN A 28 -7.98 -12.29 -6.50
CA GLN A 28 -7.12 -13.47 -6.39
C GLN A 28 -5.64 -13.08 -6.32
N LEU A 29 -5.21 -12.19 -7.23
CA LEU A 29 -3.84 -11.69 -7.26
C LEU A 29 -3.49 -10.88 -6.01
N PHE A 30 -4.43 -10.11 -5.47
CA PHE A 30 -4.25 -9.41 -4.19
C PHE A 30 -4.01 -10.40 -3.04
N ALA A 31 -4.79 -11.49 -2.97
CA ALA A 31 -4.61 -12.51 -1.94
C ALA A 31 -3.25 -13.21 -2.04
N CYS A 32 -2.78 -13.52 -3.27
CA CYS A 32 -1.44 -14.07 -3.49
C CYS A 32 -0.34 -13.08 -3.07
N LEU A 33 -0.48 -11.80 -3.40
CA LEU A 33 0.47 -10.76 -3.03
C LEU A 33 0.49 -10.51 -1.52
N THR A 34 -0.66 -10.61 -0.85
CA THR A 34 -0.71 -10.51 0.62
C THR A 34 0.12 -11.62 1.28
N VAL A 35 0.02 -12.85 0.80
CA VAL A 35 0.87 -13.96 1.29
C VAL A 35 2.34 -13.69 1.02
N LYS A 36 2.68 -13.22 -0.18
CA LYS A 36 4.05 -12.84 -0.54
C LYS A 36 4.63 -11.82 0.44
N GLU A 37 3.87 -10.74 0.74
CA GLU A 37 4.34 -9.68 1.63
C GLU A 37 4.45 -10.16 3.10
N MET A 38 3.46 -10.91 3.59
CA MET A 38 3.49 -11.47 4.94
C MET A 38 4.69 -12.37 5.19
N LEU A 39 5.06 -13.17 4.18
CA LEU A 39 6.21 -14.09 4.26
C LEU A 39 7.52 -13.46 3.76
N LYS A 40 7.51 -12.17 3.40
CA LYS A 40 8.67 -11.42 2.90
C LYS A 40 9.39 -12.14 1.75
N ARG A 41 8.63 -12.71 0.81
CA ARG A 41 9.18 -13.47 -0.32
C ARG A 41 9.36 -12.59 -1.55
N SER A 42 10.35 -12.93 -2.39
CA SER A 42 10.45 -12.38 -3.75
C SER A 42 9.29 -12.89 -4.61
N TYR A 43 9.02 -12.28 -5.75
CA TYR A 43 7.97 -12.73 -6.66
C TYR A 43 8.17 -14.17 -7.14
N ARG A 44 9.41 -14.55 -7.46
CA ARG A 44 9.75 -15.95 -7.88
C ARG A 44 9.56 -16.95 -6.75
N GLN A 45 9.97 -16.59 -5.53
CA GLN A 45 9.73 -17.45 -4.37
C GLN A 45 8.24 -17.57 -4.03
N ALA A 46 7.46 -16.51 -4.24
CA ALA A 46 6.02 -16.57 -4.05
C ALA A 46 5.32 -17.45 -5.08
N GLU A 47 5.73 -17.39 -6.35
CA GLU A 47 5.26 -18.31 -7.40
C GLU A 47 5.52 -19.77 -7.01
N ALA A 48 6.76 -20.13 -6.65
CA ALA A 48 7.12 -21.48 -6.24
C ALA A 48 6.31 -21.93 -5.01
N LEU A 49 6.25 -21.11 -3.97
CA LEU A 49 5.49 -21.41 -2.76
C LEU A 49 4.00 -21.63 -3.04
N LEU A 50 3.40 -20.80 -3.90
CA LEU A 50 1.99 -20.92 -4.27
C LEU A 50 1.75 -22.19 -5.10
N ALA A 51 2.71 -22.58 -5.95
CA ALA A 51 2.63 -23.81 -6.73
C ALA A 51 2.69 -25.06 -5.84
N ASP A 52 3.42 -25.00 -4.73
CA ASP A 52 3.54 -26.09 -3.76
C ASP A 52 2.33 -26.17 -2.79
N CYS A 53 1.50 -25.14 -2.74
CA CYS A 53 0.40 -25.01 -1.78
C CYS A 53 -0.99 -25.05 -2.45
N ASP A 54 -1.40 -26.19 -2.97
CA ASP A 54 -2.70 -26.38 -3.65
C ASP A 54 -3.90 -25.94 -2.80
N ASN A 55 -3.84 -26.13 -1.49
CA ASN A 55 -4.91 -25.73 -0.58
C ASN A 55 -5.13 -24.21 -0.60
N TRP A 56 -4.04 -23.43 -0.70
CA TRP A 56 -4.14 -21.98 -0.79
C TRP A 56 -4.73 -21.51 -2.11
N LEU A 57 -4.39 -22.18 -3.20
CA LEU A 57 -4.97 -21.89 -4.51
C LEU A 57 -6.46 -22.19 -4.53
N ARG A 58 -6.86 -23.33 -4.01
CA ARG A 58 -8.28 -23.73 -3.89
C ARG A 58 -9.09 -22.76 -3.02
N ASP A 59 -8.50 -22.23 -1.94
CA ASP A 59 -9.13 -21.25 -1.05
C ASP A 59 -9.59 -19.96 -1.76
N VAL A 60 -8.97 -19.63 -2.88
CA VAL A 60 -9.28 -18.44 -3.68
C VAL A 60 -9.80 -18.77 -5.09
N GLY A 61 -10.10 -20.06 -5.33
CA GLY A 61 -10.65 -20.53 -6.60
C GLY A 61 -9.65 -20.48 -7.76
N LEU A 62 -8.37 -20.73 -7.49
CA LEU A 62 -7.33 -20.85 -8.50
C LEU A 62 -7.01 -22.32 -8.79
N SER A 63 -6.88 -22.67 -10.07
CA SER A 63 -6.43 -23.97 -10.54
C SER A 63 -4.91 -24.06 -10.71
N LYS A 64 -4.23 -22.92 -10.82
CA LYS A 64 -2.78 -22.81 -10.98
C LYS A 64 -2.23 -21.57 -10.29
N ALA A 65 -0.97 -21.60 -9.88
CA ALA A 65 -0.28 -20.44 -9.34
C ALA A 65 -0.05 -19.38 -10.44
N PRO A 66 -0.25 -18.09 -10.14
CA PRO A 66 0.14 -17.02 -11.03
C PRO A 66 1.67 -16.90 -11.09
N ASP A 67 2.23 -16.72 -12.28
CA ASP A 67 3.65 -16.52 -12.47
C ASP A 67 4.15 -15.19 -11.86
N HIS A 68 5.45 -15.11 -11.60
CA HIS A 68 6.09 -13.97 -10.95
C HIS A 68 5.90 -12.65 -11.73
N ASN A 69 5.83 -12.68 -13.06
CA ASN A 69 5.58 -11.48 -13.87
C ASN A 69 4.13 -11.02 -13.71
N THR A 70 3.19 -11.94 -13.66
CA THR A 70 1.77 -11.64 -13.39
C THR A 70 1.61 -11.02 -12.01
N LEU A 71 2.24 -11.56 -10.97
CA LEU A 71 2.25 -10.98 -9.63
C LEU A 71 2.88 -9.59 -9.60
N CYS A 72 4.01 -9.39 -10.28
CA CYS A 72 4.68 -8.09 -10.36
C CYS A 72 3.82 -7.03 -11.07
N ARG A 73 3.16 -7.40 -12.16
CA ARG A 73 2.23 -6.49 -12.87
C ARG A 73 1.01 -6.17 -12.03
N ALA A 74 0.43 -7.17 -11.37
CA ALA A 74 -0.71 -6.98 -10.48
C ALA A 74 -0.37 -6.04 -9.32
N ALA A 75 0.80 -6.17 -8.71
CA ALA A 75 1.26 -5.27 -7.65
C ALA A 75 1.29 -3.81 -8.12
N LYS A 76 1.79 -3.53 -9.34
CA LYS A 76 1.81 -2.17 -9.90
C LYS A 76 0.38 -1.61 -10.11
N ILE A 77 -0.56 -2.44 -10.54
CA ILE A 77 -1.96 -2.05 -10.72
C ILE A 77 -2.62 -1.77 -9.37
N LEU A 78 -2.43 -2.68 -8.40
CA LEU A 78 -3.04 -2.60 -7.08
C LEU A 78 -2.50 -1.46 -6.22
N LEU A 79 -1.26 -1.01 -6.46
CA LEU A 79 -0.69 0.18 -5.84
C LEU A 79 -1.28 1.49 -6.40
N GLY A 80 -2.14 1.44 -7.40
CA GLY A 80 -2.88 2.61 -7.87
C GLY A 80 -3.74 3.21 -6.76
N LYS A 81 -3.71 4.56 -6.64
CA LYS A 81 -4.37 5.30 -5.55
C LYS A 81 -5.82 4.86 -5.29
N LEU A 82 -6.60 4.65 -6.35
CA LEU A 82 -8.00 4.24 -6.24
C LEU A 82 -8.16 2.84 -5.61
N HIS A 83 -7.32 1.88 -5.97
CA HIS A 83 -7.39 0.54 -5.41
C HIS A 83 -6.93 0.50 -3.96
N VAL A 84 -5.87 1.24 -3.63
CA VAL A 84 -5.39 1.37 -2.25
C VAL A 84 -6.47 1.97 -1.36
N SER A 85 -7.11 3.07 -1.79
CA SER A 85 -8.20 3.69 -1.03
C SER A 85 -9.35 2.71 -0.79
N ARG A 86 -9.84 2.03 -1.83
CA ARG A 86 -10.92 1.04 -1.69
C ARG A 86 -10.58 -0.11 -0.76
N LEU A 87 -9.35 -0.61 -0.81
CA LEU A 87 -8.89 -1.67 0.08
C LEU A 87 -8.81 -1.17 1.53
N MET A 88 -8.30 0.04 1.76
CA MET A 88 -8.25 0.64 3.09
C MET A 88 -9.65 0.82 3.66
N ASP A 89 -10.60 1.37 2.90
CA ASP A 89 -11.99 1.53 3.31
C ASP A 89 -12.63 0.19 3.70
N ALA A 90 -12.34 -0.86 2.92
CA ALA A 90 -12.84 -2.20 3.20
C ALA A 90 -12.24 -2.80 4.48
N VAL A 91 -10.95 -2.60 4.74
CA VAL A 91 -10.28 -3.04 5.97
C VAL A 91 -10.88 -2.33 7.18
N VAL A 92 -11.06 -1.01 7.11
CA VAL A 92 -11.63 -0.24 8.22
C VAL A 92 -13.07 -0.67 8.50
N LYS A 93 -13.92 -0.77 7.46
CA LYS A 93 -15.31 -1.26 7.61
C LYS A 93 -15.36 -2.66 8.21
N TRP A 94 -14.49 -3.55 7.77
CA TRP A 94 -14.39 -4.88 8.36
C TRP A 94 -13.97 -4.84 9.83
N ALA A 95 -12.97 -4.02 10.18
CA ALA A 95 -12.50 -3.88 11.55
C ALA A 95 -13.57 -3.30 12.49
N VAL A 96 -14.38 -2.35 12.00
CA VAL A 96 -15.56 -1.83 12.73
C VAL A 96 -16.57 -2.94 12.96
N SER A 97 -16.95 -3.67 11.92
CA SER A 97 -17.93 -4.77 12.02
C SER A 97 -17.45 -5.90 12.92
N ALA A 98 -16.14 -6.15 12.95
CA ALA A 98 -15.51 -7.14 13.83
C ALA A 98 -15.28 -6.60 15.28
N ARG A 99 -15.71 -5.36 15.58
CA ARG A 99 -15.51 -4.68 16.88
C ARG A 99 -14.02 -4.57 17.29
N LEU A 100 -13.11 -4.61 16.33
CA LEU A 100 -11.69 -4.43 16.58
C LEU A 100 -11.31 -2.96 16.82
N LEU A 101 -12.10 -2.05 16.25
CA LEU A 101 -12.06 -0.63 16.57
C LEU A 101 -13.07 -0.41 17.70
N GLY A 102 -12.58 -0.34 18.94
CA GLY A 102 -13.41 0.14 20.03
C GLY A 102 -13.80 1.60 19.73
N LEU A 103 -15.09 1.86 19.52
CA LEU A 103 -15.67 3.18 19.23
C LEU A 103 -15.56 4.17 20.42
N SER A 104 -14.95 3.77 21.51
CA SER A 104 -14.76 4.59 22.71
C SER A 104 -13.54 5.47 22.53
N ARG A 105 -13.74 6.79 22.47
CA ARG A 105 -12.81 7.94 22.70
C ARG A 105 -11.30 7.63 22.83
N LYS A 106 -10.78 6.69 22.04
CA LYS A 106 -9.37 6.32 22.10
C LYS A 106 -8.55 7.26 21.21
N PRO A 107 -7.36 7.66 21.64
CA PRO A 107 -6.56 8.63 20.89
C PRO A 107 -6.19 8.08 19.50
N LEU A 108 -6.26 8.96 18.51
CA LEU A 108 -5.78 8.75 17.16
C LEU A 108 -4.37 9.32 17.07
N ALA A 109 -3.42 8.52 16.62
CA ALA A 109 -2.08 8.98 16.30
C ALA A 109 -2.01 9.35 14.82
N ILE A 110 -1.54 10.56 14.53
CA ILE A 110 -1.30 11.03 13.15
C ILE A 110 0.18 11.36 13.06
N ASP A 111 0.85 10.74 12.10
CA ASP A 111 2.28 10.98 11.85
C ASP A 111 2.59 10.82 10.36
N SER A 112 3.74 11.33 9.95
CA SER A 112 4.22 11.17 8.60
C SER A 112 5.70 10.85 8.52
N SER A 113 6.06 10.06 7.54
CA SER A 113 7.45 9.71 7.23
C SER A 113 7.81 10.12 5.81
N ALA A 114 8.96 10.74 5.65
CA ALA A 114 9.52 11.06 4.35
C ALA A 114 10.51 9.96 3.93
N TYR A 115 10.46 9.59 2.66
CA TYR A 115 11.30 8.54 2.10
C TYR A 115 12.29 9.14 1.10
N GLU A 116 13.55 8.73 1.19
CA GLU A 116 14.53 9.11 0.19
C GLU A 116 14.25 8.35 -1.13
N PRO A 117 14.05 9.05 -2.25
CA PRO A 117 13.70 8.41 -3.52
C PRO A 117 14.86 7.63 -4.16
N ARG A 118 16.09 7.82 -3.64
CA ARG A 118 17.32 7.14 -4.10
C ARG A 118 18.33 7.08 -2.96
N HIS A 119 19.02 5.96 -2.86
CA HIS A 119 20.28 5.85 -2.12
C HIS A 119 21.36 6.68 -2.82
N VAL A 120 21.37 7.96 -2.59
CA VAL A 120 22.46 8.83 -3.03
C VAL A 120 23.43 8.95 -1.88
N SER A 121 24.66 8.45 -2.07
CA SER A 121 25.68 8.63 -1.03
C SER A 121 25.92 10.12 -0.78
N ARG A 122 26.14 10.52 0.47
CA ARG A 122 26.49 11.92 0.84
C ARG A 122 27.68 12.44 0.01
N TYR A 123 28.59 11.56 -0.37
CA TYR A 123 29.71 11.87 -1.24
C TYR A 123 29.27 12.29 -2.65
N PHE A 124 28.27 11.65 -3.23
CA PHE A 124 27.73 12.00 -4.54
C PHE A 124 27.05 13.36 -4.52
N GLU A 125 26.31 13.69 -3.45
CA GLU A 125 25.71 15.02 -3.27
C GLU A 125 26.76 16.11 -3.12
N PHE A 126 27.78 15.85 -2.35
CA PHE A 126 28.92 16.75 -2.17
C PHE A 126 29.69 17.01 -3.48
N ARG A 127 29.95 15.97 -4.27
CA ARG A 127 30.63 16.07 -5.57
C ARG A 127 29.81 16.83 -6.60
N ARG A 128 28.48 16.62 -6.62
CA ARG A 128 27.55 17.33 -7.51
C ARG A 128 27.35 18.81 -7.09
N GLY A 129 27.61 19.13 -5.83
CA GLY A 129 27.62 20.50 -5.30
C GLY A 129 28.83 21.33 -5.74
N ARG A 130 29.98 20.68 -5.99
CA ARG A 130 31.24 21.34 -6.35
C ARG A 130 31.33 21.80 -7.81
N GLY A 131 30.50 21.26 -8.71
CA GLY A 131 30.58 21.50 -10.16
C GLY A 131 29.74 22.65 -10.72
N GLY A 132 29.12 23.49 -9.91
CA GLY A 132 28.24 24.54 -10.40
C GLY A 132 28.37 25.83 -9.59
N GLY A 133 29.14 26.77 -10.11
CA GLY A 133 29.32 28.11 -9.58
C GLY A 133 28.03 28.94 -9.54
N ASN A 134 27.20 28.74 -8.55
CA ASN A 134 26.18 29.72 -8.18
C ASN A 134 25.88 29.60 -6.69
N ARG A 135 26.59 30.38 -5.89
CA ARG A 135 26.55 30.43 -4.43
C ARG A 135 25.26 31.03 -3.86
N GLY A 136 24.10 30.86 -4.45
CA GLY A 136 22.89 31.54 -3.96
C GLY A 136 21.59 30.76 -4.06
N ARG A 137 21.51 29.71 -4.85
CA ARG A 137 20.31 28.92 -4.93
C ARG A 137 20.40 27.72 -3.97
N ARG A 138 19.80 27.84 -2.79
CA ARG A 138 19.33 26.68 -2.03
C ARG A 138 18.63 25.76 -3.01
N ARG A 139 19.27 24.65 -3.42
CA ARG A 139 18.62 23.65 -4.25
C ARG A 139 17.35 23.28 -3.51
N LYS A 140 16.21 23.51 -4.14
CA LYS A 140 14.94 22.93 -3.70
C LYS A 140 15.23 21.45 -3.45
N ILE A 141 15.12 21.03 -2.19
CA ILE A 141 15.11 19.62 -1.82
C ILE A 141 14.07 19.01 -2.74
N LYS A 142 14.53 18.19 -3.69
CA LYS A 142 13.60 17.53 -4.61
C LYS A 142 12.58 16.83 -3.73
N SER A 143 11.32 17.09 -3.99
CA SER A 143 10.19 16.59 -3.25
C SER A 143 10.37 15.12 -2.86
N MET A 144 10.67 14.88 -1.58
CA MET A 144 10.74 13.52 -1.04
C MET A 144 9.34 12.94 -1.01
N PRO A 145 9.14 11.69 -1.44
CA PRO A 145 7.89 10.99 -1.20
C PRO A 145 7.58 11.00 0.29
N LYS A 146 6.37 11.39 0.64
CA LYS A 146 5.92 11.48 2.03
C LYS A 146 4.68 10.61 2.19
N LEU A 147 4.66 9.79 3.24
CA LEU A 147 3.52 8.97 3.63
C LEU A 147 3.00 9.47 4.97
N GLY A 148 1.76 9.91 4.99
CA GLY A 148 1.03 10.24 6.22
C GLY A 148 0.08 9.10 6.57
N MET A 149 -0.06 8.82 7.85
CA MET A 149 -0.95 7.78 8.38
C MET A 149 -1.72 8.29 9.58
N ALA A 150 -2.99 7.88 9.67
CA ALA A 150 -3.77 7.96 10.90
C ALA A 150 -3.96 6.54 11.45
N VAL A 151 -3.60 6.34 12.70
CA VAL A 151 -3.57 5.03 13.36
C VAL A 151 -4.37 5.05 14.64
N ALA A 152 -5.26 4.09 14.84
CA ALA A 152 -5.95 3.90 16.09
C ALA A 152 -4.97 3.36 17.15
N SER A 153 -4.63 4.16 18.18
CA SER A 153 -3.58 3.84 19.14
C SER A 153 -3.84 2.56 19.93
N ALA A 154 -5.12 2.17 20.12
CA ALA A 154 -5.47 0.99 20.88
C ALA A 154 -5.38 -0.32 20.12
N SER A 155 -5.67 -0.31 18.82
CA SER A 155 -5.67 -1.50 17.96
C SER A 155 -4.49 -1.55 17.00
N HIS A 156 -3.71 -0.47 16.93
CA HIS A 156 -2.65 -0.26 15.95
C HIS A 156 -3.12 -0.39 14.49
N LEU A 157 -4.42 -0.23 14.25
CA LEU A 157 -4.98 -0.30 12.91
C LEU A 157 -4.79 1.03 12.20
N VAL A 158 -4.25 0.97 10.98
CA VAL A 158 -4.17 2.13 10.09
C VAL A 158 -5.58 2.42 9.55
N LEU A 159 -6.09 3.62 9.84
CA LEU A 159 -7.43 4.05 9.45
C LEU A 159 -7.44 4.81 8.13
N SER A 160 -6.42 5.62 7.90
CA SER A 160 -6.28 6.34 6.64
C SER A 160 -4.82 6.51 6.24
N LEU A 161 -4.60 6.68 4.95
CA LEU A 161 -3.29 6.88 4.34
C LEU A 161 -3.33 8.10 3.42
N TRP A 162 -2.30 8.91 3.51
CA TRP A 162 -2.07 10.00 2.58
C TRP A 162 -0.67 9.85 1.96
N THR A 163 -0.58 10.05 0.66
CA THR A 163 0.70 10.04 -0.06
C THR A 163 0.89 11.34 -0.80
N GLY A 164 2.07 11.90 -0.70
CA GLY A 164 2.42 13.14 -1.38
C GLY A 164 3.92 13.34 -1.47
N THR A 165 4.33 14.56 -1.71
CA THR A 165 5.72 14.94 -1.86
C THR A 165 5.98 16.25 -1.11
N GLY A 166 7.15 16.38 -0.48
CA GLY A 166 7.60 17.63 0.14
C GLY A 166 7.99 17.49 1.59
N GLY A 167 8.65 18.51 2.11
CA GLY A 167 9.07 18.65 3.50
C GLY A 167 8.15 19.55 4.33
N GLY A 168 6.87 19.66 3.95
CA GLY A 168 5.88 20.50 4.66
C GLY A 168 5.54 19.97 6.05
N ALA A 169 5.07 20.86 6.91
CA ALA A 169 4.65 20.52 8.27
C ALA A 169 3.47 19.53 8.27
N ASP A 170 3.43 18.66 9.28
CA ASP A 170 2.46 17.54 9.36
C ASP A 170 1.03 18.00 9.60
N TYR A 171 0.83 19.22 10.12
CA TYR A 171 -0.53 19.75 10.32
C TYR A 171 -1.34 19.82 9.02
N ALA A 172 -0.70 20.03 7.87
CA ALA A 172 -1.37 20.05 6.57
C ALA A 172 -1.93 18.68 6.15
N LEU A 173 -1.55 17.61 6.85
CA LEU A 173 -2.04 16.24 6.61
C LEU A 173 -3.30 15.90 7.40
N TRP A 174 -3.67 16.71 8.38
CA TRP A 174 -4.80 16.42 9.26
C TRP A 174 -6.11 16.34 8.50
N GLU A 175 -6.38 17.36 7.70
CA GLU A 175 -7.61 17.43 6.93
C GLU A 175 -7.77 16.22 5.97
N PRO A 176 -6.83 15.91 5.06
CA PRO A 176 -6.96 14.77 4.17
C PRO A 176 -6.95 13.41 4.88
N LEU A 177 -6.35 13.30 6.08
CA LEU A 177 -6.34 12.06 6.84
C LEU A 177 -7.63 11.84 7.66
N LEU A 178 -8.22 12.93 8.19
CA LEU A 178 -9.46 12.86 8.98
C LEU A 178 -10.71 12.77 8.09
N TYR A 179 -10.71 13.42 6.92
CA TYR A 179 -11.83 13.42 5.99
C TYR A 179 -11.69 12.36 4.88
N SER A 180 -10.76 11.42 5.03
CA SER A 180 -10.76 10.23 4.18
C SER A 180 -12.08 9.47 4.37
N PRO A 181 -12.71 8.93 3.30
CA PRO A 181 -13.96 8.16 3.40
C PRO A 181 -13.93 7.03 4.44
N ALA A 182 -12.74 6.52 4.76
CA ALA A 182 -12.54 5.51 5.80
C ALA A 182 -12.51 6.10 7.23
N ALA A 183 -12.25 7.40 7.40
CA ALA A 183 -12.17 8.07 8.69
C ALA A 183 -13.52 8.70 9.13
N GLY A 184 -14.51 8.73 8.27
CA GLY A 184 -15.87 9.21 8.53
C GLY A 184 -16.69 8.19 9.36
N LEU A 185 -16.18 7.81 10.53
CA LEU A 185 -16.84 6.98 11.54
C LEU A 185 -17.39 7.85 12.67
#